data_0588ddaa8388f28f9f30d8c39d997a81
#
_entry.id   0588ddaa8388f28f9f30d8c39d997a81
#
_cell.length_a   1.000
_cell.length_b   1.000
_cell.length_c   1.000
_cell.angle_alpha   90.00
_cell.angle_beta   90.00
_cell.angle_gamma   90.00
#
_symmetry.space_group_name_H-M   'P 1'
#
loop_
_entity.id
_entity.type
_entity.pdbx_description
1 polymer ?
#
loop_
_entity_poly.entity_id
_entity_poly.type
_entity_poly.pdbx_seq_one_letter_code
_entity_poly.pdbx_strand_id
1 'polypeptide(L)'
;MPSQIPEGWGEAPRPRRPEPARICGVNAVRALFLRRPEAVIRLHYLAERRPVAGPLCRYLARHHKAYREVLDDELTRIAGTEHHGGIVALAEPRRALPMPNPPPPILFAGSVLPVLDGIGNPHNLGAIARGAAFFGAKAMILSDDPRQADLSDAAYRTSEGGLEHMAVFRAEHLPSLLRRLSGQFLVTAAVAAGGQPPHALPRGKPIALVLGNEESGPSPEVLACCEARITLAGSGLVESLNVAAATAVLMHALMGPKA
;
A
#
# COMPACT_ATOMS: atom_id res chain seq x y z
N MET A 1 -13.91 -0.24 64.87
CA MET A 1 -14.16 -1.08 63.71
C MET A 1 -13.51 -0.44 62.53
N PRO A 2 -12.34 -0.91 62.03
CA PRO A 2 -11.76 -0.37 60.81
C PRO A 2 -12.46 -1.06 59.61
N SER A 3 -12.93 -0.25 58.67
CA SER A 3 -13.59 -0.66 57.41
C SER A 3 -12.55 -1.34 56.52
N GLN A 4 -12.76 -2.62 56.23
CA GLN A 4 -12.00 -3.39 55.22
C GLN A 4 -12.40 -2.87 53.84
N ILE A 5 -11.37 -2.36 53.11
CA ILE A 5 -11.47 -2.08 51.70
C ILE A 5 -11.44 -3.44 50.98
N PRO A 6 -12.37 -3.75 50.05
CA PRO A 6 -12.32 -5.01 49.31
C PRO A 6 -11.08 -5.07 48.44
N GLU A 7 -10.24 -6.07 48.61
CA GLU A 7 -9.17 -6.47 47.67
C GLU A 7 -9.85 -6.99 46.40
N GLY A 8 -9.67 -6.29 45.25
CA GLY A 8 -10.20 -6.80 43.99
C GLY A 8 -10.35 -5.79 42.86
N TRP A 9 -9.82 -4.58 43.00
CA TRP A 9 -9.76 -3.63 41.88
C TRP A 9 -8.43 -3.80 41.14
N GLY A 10 -8.26 -4.95 40.48
CA GLY A 10 -7.26 -5.09 39.44
C GLY A 10 -7.62 -4.16 38.29
N GLU A 11 -6.78 -3.14 38.02
CA GLU A 11 -6.90 -2.32 36.80
C GLU A 11 -7.03 -3.28 35.61
N ALA A 12 -8.14 -3.17 34.85
CA ALA A 12 -8.26 -3.88 33.57
C ALA A 12 -7.00 -3.56 32.73
N PRO A 13 -6.36 -4.56 32.12
CA PRO A 13 -5.13 -4.35 31.37
C PRO A 13 -5.40 -3.27 30.31
N ARG A 14 -4.68 -2.17 30.41
CA ARG A 14 -4.78 -1.08 29.41
C ARG A 14 -4.54 -1.69 28.05
N PRO A 15 -5.40 -1.42 27.04
CA PRO A 15 -5.20 -1.95 25.71
C PRO A 15 -3.81 -1.57 25.24
N ARG A 16 -2.98 -2.56 24.88
CA ARG A 16 -1.63 -2.31 24.36
C ARG A 16 -1.77 -1.44 23.13
N ARG A 17 -1.14 -0.27 23.15
CA ARG A 17 -1.05 0.57 21.93
C ARG A 17 -0.41 -0.28 20.83
N PRO A 18 -0.94 -0.24 19.59
CA PRO A 18 -0.33 -0.96 18.48
C PRO A 18 1.13 -0.53 18.33
N GLU A 19 2.00 -1.46 17.97
CA GLU A 19 3.41 -1.13 17.70
C GLU A 19 3.50 -0.08 16.60
N PRO A 20 4.34 0.95 16.76
CA PRO A 20 4.56 1.95 15.74
C PRO A 20 5.08 1.34 14.44
N ALA A 21 4.55 1.78 13.31
CA ALA A 21 5.09 1.44 12.00
C ALA A 21 6.46 2.12 11.79
N ARG A 22 7.39 1.40 11.19
CA ARG A 22 8.74 1.87 10.86
C ARG A 22 8.81 2.31 9.41
N ILE A 23 8.77 3.61 9.19
CA ILE A 23 8.84 4.20 7.84
C ILE A 23 10.30 4.55 7.57
N CYS A 24 10.95 3.77 6.72
CA CYS A 24 12.38 3.84 6.41
C CYS A 24 12.63 4.50 5.05
N GLY A 25 13.70 5.30 4.99
CA GLY A 25 14.18 5.93 3.75
C GLY A 25 13.61 7.33 3.50
N VAL A 26 14.41 8.13 2.80
CA VAL A 26 14.14 9.58 2.59
C VAL A 26 12.79 9.81 1.92
N ASN A 27 12.49 9.07 0.86
CA ASN A 27 11.26 9.26 0.07
C ASN A 27 10.02 8.90 0.88
N ALA A 28 10.05 7.75 1.58
CA ALA A 28 8.93 7.30 2.41
C ALA A 28 8.68 8.25 3.59
N VAL A 29 9.74 8.70 4.28
CA VAL A 29 9.63 9.67 5.38
C VAL A 29 9.09 11.02 4.89
N ARG A 30 9.57 11.53 3.75
CA ARG A 30 9.03 12.76 3.17
C ARG A 30 7.55 12.62 2.80
N ALA A 31 7.15 11.50 2.19
CA ALA A 31 5.76 11.24 1.85
C ALA A 31 4.86 11.19 3.10
N LEU A 32 5.32 10.53 4.17
CA LEU A 32 4.63 10.51 5.45
C LEU A 32 4.42 11.92 6.02
N PHE A 33 5.47 12.74 6.07
CA PHE A 33 5.36 14.12 6.57
C PHE A 33 4.48 15.02 5.68
N LEU A 34 4.42 14.72 4.39
CA LEU A 34 3.54 15.45 3.47
C LEU A 34 2.07 15.08 3.63
N ARG A 35 1.77 13.82 3.93
CA ARG A 35 0.42 13.27 3.87
C ARG A 35 -0.23 13.03 5.24
N ARG A 36 0.56 12.70 6.25
CA ARG A 36 0.12 12.37 7.61
C ARG A 36 1.13 12.83 8.68
N PRO A 37 1.55 14.12 8.69
CA PRO A 37 2.58 14.58 9.63
C PRO A 37 2.15 14.41 11.10
N GLU A 38 0.85 14.43 11.36
CA GLU A 38 0.26 14.19 12.69
C GLU A 38 0.50 12.76 13.20
N ALA A 39 0.57 11.78 12.29
CA ALA A 39 0.82 10.38 12.64
C ALA A 39 2.27 10.10 13.06
N VAL A 40 3.21 10.99 12.78
CA VAL A 40 4.62 10.82 13.19
C VAL A 40 4.72 10.90 14.70
N ILE A 41 5.29 9.85 15.30
CA ILE A 41 5.55 9.75 16.75
C ILE A 41 6.96 10.25 17.05
N ARG A 42 7.95 9.79 16.26
CA ARG A 42 9.37 10.11 16.47
C ARG A 42 10.16 10.00 15.17
N LEU A 43 11.24 10.77 15.04
CA LEU A 43 12.17 10.70 13.90
C LEU A 43 13.58 10.37 14.40
N HIS A 44 14.24 9.42 13.73
CA HIS A 44 15.66 9.09 13.92
C HIS A 44 16.40 9.23 12.59
N TYR A 45 17.64 9.74 12.63
CA TYR A 45 18.41 9.95 11.40
C TYR A 45 19.92 9.96 11.67
N LEU A 46 20.69 9.61 10.65
CA LEU A 46 22.15 9.70 10.67
C LEU A 46 22.62 11.13 10.37
N ALA A 47 23.81 11.49 10.83
CA ALA A 47 24.39 12.82 10.65
C ALA A 47 24.35 13.30 9.19
N GLU A 48 24.61 12.42 8.24
CA GLU A 48 24.58 12.72 6.81
C GLU A 48 23.19 13.11 6.27
N ARG A 49 22.13 12.76 7.01
CA ARG A 49 20.73 13.09 6.67
C ARG A 49 20.24 14.40 7.32
N ARG A 50 21.10 15.13 8.06
CA ARG A 50 20.75 16.45 8.65
C ARG A 50 20.08 17.41 7.66
N PRO A 51 20.53 17.56 6.40
CA PRO A 51 19.88 18.48 5.44
C PRO A 51 18.42 18.13 5.18
N VAL A 52 18.11 16.84 5.10
CA VAL A 52 16.75 16.32 4.91
C VAL A 52 15.95 16.37 6.21
N ALA A 53 16.55 15.98 7.31
CA ALA A 53 15.90 15.89 8.63
C ALA A 53 15.58 17.28 9.21
N GLY A 54 16.39 18.30 8.94
CA GLY A 54 16.27 19.62 9.55
C GLY A 54 14.86 20.26 9.44
N PRO A 55 14.23 20.34 8.26
CA PRO A 55 12.85 20.83 8.13
C PRO A 55 11.84 19.98 8.92
N LEU A 56 12.03 18.64 8.95
CA LEU A 56 11.16 17.71 9.65
C LEU A 56 11.30 17.85 11.16
N CYS A 57 12.54 18.02 11.65
CA CYS A 57 12.81 18.29 13.06
C CYS A 57 12.15 19.59 13.54
N ARG A 58 12.18 20.66 12.72
CA ARG A 58 11.48 21.92 13.05
C ARG A 58 9.97 21.72 13.18
N TYR A 59 9.36 20.91 12.30
CA TYR A 59 7.95 20.55 12.42
C TYR A 59 7.69 19.79 13.74
N LEU A 60 8.49 18.76 14.03
CA LEU A 60 8.33 17.95 15.24
C LEU A 60 8.53 18.76 16.52
N ALA A 61 9.52 19.65 16.56
CA ALA A 61 9.76 20.56 17.70
C ALA A 61 8.53 21.44 18.00
N ARG A 62 7.92 22.02 16.96
CA ARG A 62 6.69 22.83 17.10
C ARG A 62 5.51 22.04 17.66
N HIS A 63 5.48 20.73 17.41
CA HIS A 63 4.42 19.84 17.86
C HIS A 63 4.81 19.00 19.09
N HIS A 64 5.89 19.35 19.78
CA HIS A 64 6.40 18.65 20.98
C HIS A 64 6.65 17.16 20.76
N LYS A 65 7.06 16.77 19.54
CA LYS A 65 7.37 15.39 19.17
C LYS A 65 8.89 15.16 19.16
N ALA A 66 9.30 13.95 19.52
CA ALA A 66 10.71 13.63 19.66
C ALA A 66 11.41 13.40 18.32
N TYR A 67 12.67 13.84 18.23
CA TYR A 67 13.59 13.51 17.15
C TYR A 67 15.01 13.41 17.69
N ARG A 68 15.83 12.57 17.07
CA ARG A 68 17.20 12.38 17.50
C ARG A 68 18.12 11.93 16.37
N GLU A 69 19.31 12.52 16.32
CA GLU A 69 20.43 11.98 15.55
C GLU A 69 21.00 10.77 16.29
N VAL A 70 21.27 9.68 15.55
CA VAL A 70 21.76 8.41 16.10
C VAL A 70 22.89 7.87 15.24
N LEU A 71 23.61 6.87 15.76
CA LEU A 71 24.60 6.09 15.00
C LEU A 71 23.91 4.99 14.17
N ASP A 72 24.63 4.47 13.18
CA ASP A 72 24.09 3.49 12.22
C ASP A 72 23.58 2.22 12.90
N ASP A 73 24.37 1.63 13.81
CA ASP A 73 23.95 0.44 14.56
C ASP A 73 22.69 0.67 15.40
N GLU A 74 22.50 1.87 15.93
CA GLU A 74 21.29 2.22 16.67
C GLU A 74 20.10 2.37 15.69
N LEU A 75 20.33 3.02 14.55
CA LEU A 75 19.29 3.21 13.53
C LEU A 75 18.83 1.86 12.97
N THR A 76 19.74 0.94 12.68
CA THR A 76 19.45 -0.44 12.25
C THR A 76 18.56 -1.17 13.26
N ARG A 77 18.86 -1.07 14.56
CA ARG A 77 18.02 -1.67 15.62
C ARG A 77 16.62 -1.06 15.66
N ILE A 78 16.51 0.27 15.52
CA ILE A 78 15.21 0.97 15.49
C ILE A 78 14.41 0.57 14.25
N ALA A 79 15.06 0.54 13.09
CA ALA A 79 14.47 0.18 11.82
C ALA A 79 14.06 -1.30 11.72
N GLY A 80 14.77 -2.17 12.46
CA GLY A 80 14.66 -3.63 12.31
C GLY A 80 15.23 -4.14 10.97
N THR A 81 16.06 -3.34 10.30
CA THR A 81 16.67 -3.66 9.00
C THR A 81 17.87 -2.75 8.73
N GLU A 82 18.87 -3.25 7.99
CA GLU A 82 19.98 -2.45 7.47
C GLU A 82 19.55 -1.50 6.32
N HIS A 83 18.42 -1.81 5.67
CA HIS A 83 17.91 -1.03 4.53
C HIS A 83 17.07 0.17 4.97
N HIS A 84 17.57 0.99 5.89
CA HIS A 84 16.85 2.15 6.43
C HIS A 84 17.14 3.48 5.71
N GLY A 85 18.11 3.52 4.80
CA GLY A 85 18.44 4.72 4.02
C GLY A 85 18.87 5.94 4.85
N GLY A 86 19.36 5.71 6.08
CA GLY A 86 19.88 6.72 7.00
C GLY A 86 18.81 7.55 7.73
N ILE A 87 17.53 7.24 7.61
CA ILE A 87 16.42 7.95 8.27
C ILE A 87 15.22 7.05 8.49
N VAL A 88 14.64 7.10 9.69
CA VAL A 88 13.48 6.29 10.10
C VAL A 88 12.50 7.16 10.88
N ALA A 89 11.25 7.19 10.47
CA ALA A 89 10.15 7.73 11.24
C ALA A 89 9.33 6.60 11.86
N LEU A 90 9.15 6.67 13.18
CA LEU A 90 8.14 5.86 13.88
C LEU A 90 6.82 6.60 13.78
N ALA A 91 5.79 5.94 13.28
CA ALA A 91 4.48 6.54 13.04
C ALA A 91 3.33 5.65 13.52
N GLU A 92 2.17 6.23 13.73
CA GLU A 92 0.96 5.47 13.95
C GLU A 92 0.71 4.54 12.74
N PRO A 93 0.51 3.23 12.99
CA PRO A 93 0.30 2.28 11.90
C PRO A 93 -0.97 2.63 11.14
N ARG A 94 -0.88 2.60 9.81
CA ARG A 94 -2.01 2.77 8.92
C ARG A 94 -2.53 1.39 8.52
N ARG A 95 -3.83 1.22 8.54
CA ARG A 95 -4.52 0.03 8.03
C ARG A 95 -5.26 0.36 6.75
N ALA A 96 -5.49 -0.63 5.92
CA ALA A 96 -6.45 -0.51 4.84
C ALA A 96 -7.84 -0.19 5.42
N LEU A 97 -8.50 0.80 4.84
CA LEU A 97 -9.84 1.20 5.28
C LEU A 97 -10.88 0.18 4.78
N PRO A 98 -11.90 -0.16 5.57
CA PRO A 98 -13.01 -0.93 5.02
C PRO A 98 -13.62 -0.17 3.83
N MET A 99 -13.99 -0.92 2.78
CA MET A 99 -14.61 -0.29 1.60
C MET A 99 -15.99 0.26 1.93
N PRO A 100 -16.22 1.57 1.80
CA PRO A 100 -17.53 2.16 2.07
C PRO A 100 -18.58 1.71 1.03
N ASN A 101 -19.82 1.80 1.40
CA ASN A 101 -20.95 1.65 0.50
C ASN A 101 -21.85 2.91 0.59
N PRO A 102 -21.92 3.73 -0.49
CA PRO A 102 -21.34 3.55 -1.82
C PRO A 102 -19.81 3.70 -1.86
N PRO A 103 -19.13 3.20 -2.93
CA PRO A 103 -17.70 3.39 -3.13
C PRO A 103 -17.34 4.88 -3.20
N PRO A 104 -16.21 5.29 -2.57
CA PRO A 104 -15.88 6.70 -2.45
C PRO A 104 -15.36 7.29 -3.77
N PRO A 105 -15.58 8.59 -4.05
CA PRO A 105 -15.17 9.24 -5.29
C PRO A 105 -13.68 9.12 -5.63
N ILE A 106 -12.82 8.94 -4.64
CA ILE A 106 -11.37 8.78 -4.84
C ILE A 106 -11.01 7.59 -5.73
N LEU A 107 -11.85 6.54 -5.81
CA LEU A 107 -11.63 5.40 -6.70
C LEU A 107 -11.63 5.81 -8.17
N PHE A 108 -12.40 6.84 -8.50
CA PHE A 108 -12.62 7.34 -9.87
C PHE A 108 -11.65 8.45 -10.27
N ALA A 109 -10.73 8.83 -9.38
CA ALA A 109 -9.80 9.94 -9.61
C ALA A 109 -8.59 9.59 -10.50
N GLY A 110 -8.49 8.35 -11.00
CA GLY A 110 -7.42 7.87 -11.88
C GLY A 110 -7.96 7.03 -13.02
N SER A 111 -7.15 6.86 -14.08
CA SER A 111 -7.53 6.04 -15.24
C SER A 111 -7.48 4.53 -14.95
N VAL A 112 -6.65 4.12 -13.99
CA VAL A 112 -6.47 2.72 -13.58
C VAL A 112 -6.54 2.61 -12.06
N LEU A 113 -7.39 1.72 -11.58
CA LEU A 113 -7.56 1.35 -10.18
C LEU A 113 -6.96 -0.04 -9.96
N PRO A 114 -5.83 -0.18 -9.28
CA PRO A 114 -5.30 -1.50 -8.92
C PRO A 114 -6.20 -2.20 -7.91
N VAL A 115 -6.50 -3.47 -8.18
CA VAL A 115 -7.27 -4.38 -7.32
C VAL A 115 -6.43 -5.63 -7.10
N LEU A 116 -6.07 -5.91 -5.85
CA LEU A 116 -5.18 -7.01 -5.48
C LEU A 116 -5.99 -8.17 -4.92
N ASP A 117 -5.90 -9.31 -5.57
CA ASP A 117 -6.60 -10.55 -5.19
C ASP A 117 -5.61 -11.60 -4.71
N GLY A 118 -5.37 -11.64 -3.39
CA GLY A 118 -4.51 -12.62 -2.75
C GLY A 118 -3.01 -12.39 -2.95
N ILE A 119 -2.56 -11.16 -3.20
CA ILE A 119 -1.12 -10.84 -3.24
C ILE A 119 -0.52 -11.07 -1.86
N GLY A 120 0.20 -12.19 -1.68
CA GLY A 120 0.67 -12.63 -0.37
C GLY A 120 1.98 -11.97 0.08
N ASN A 121 2.81 -11.54 -0.84
CA ASN A 121 4.11 -10.96 -0.53
C ASN A 121 4.01 -9.45 -0.28
N PRO A 122 4.34 -8.93 0.94
CA PRO A 122 4.29 -7.51 1.24
C PRO A 122 5.27 -6.68 0.41
N HIS A 123 6.36 -7.26 -0.09
CA HIS A 123 7.25 -6.57 -1.02
C HIS A 123 6.58 -6.35 -2.38
N ASN A 124 5.83 -7.33 -2.90
CA ASN A 124 5.06 -7.16 -4.12
C ASN A 124 3.96 -6.12 -3.94
N LEU A 125 3.22 -6.14 -2.82
CA LEU A 125 2.25 -5.09 -2.49
C LEU A 125 2.90 -3.69 -2.52
N GLY A 126 4.05 -3.53 -1.85
CA GLY A 126 4.79 -2.27 -1.82
C GLY A 126 5.26 -1.81 -3.20
N ALA A 127 5.79 -2.73 -4.02
CA ALA A 127 6.26 -2.44 -5.37
C ALA A 127 5.10 -2.09 -6.33
N ILE A 128 3.97 -2.77 -6.21
CA ILE A 128 2.72 -2.43 -6.93
C ILE A 128 2.27 -1.03 -6.54
N ALA A 129 2.23 -0.72 -5.24
CA ALA A 129 1.85 0.60 -4.75
C ALA A 129 2.79 1.71 -5.26
N ARG A 130 4.10 1.44 -5.32
CA ARG A 130 5.10 2.37 -5.89
C ARG A 130 4.81 2.65 -7.35
N GLY A 131 4.65 1.60 -8.16
CA GLY A 131 4.33 1.72 -9.59
C GLY A 131 2.98 2.41 -9.82
N ALA A 132 1.95 2.02 -9.08
CA ALA A 132 0.62 2.62 -9.18
C ALA A 132 0.62 4.12 -8.83
N ALA A 133 1.31 4.53 -7.75
CA ALA A 133 1.47 5.93 -7.39
C ALA A 133 2.26 6.72 -8.45
N PHE A 134 3.33 6.13 -9.00
CA PHE A 134 4.12 6.74 -10.07
C PHE A 134 3.26 7.02 -11.31
N PHE A 135 2.39 6.10 -11.67
CA PHE A 135 1.44 6.26 -12.78
C PHE A 135 0.17 7.03 -12.39
N GLY A 136 0.08 7.58 -11.17
CA GLY A 136 -0.98 8.52 -10.78
C GLY A 136 -2.25 7.89 -10.25
N ALA A 137 -2.27 6.59 -9.92
CA ALA A 137 -3.38 5.97 -9.19
C ALA A 137 -3.58 6.67 -7.84
N LYS A 138 -4.83 6.91 -7.47
CA LYS A 138 -5.19 7.61 -6.23
C LYS A 138 -5.71 6.68 -5.15
N ALA A 139 -6.07 5.47 -5.54
CA ALA A 139 -6.57 4.44 -4.64
C ALA A 139 -6.10 3.06 -5.08
N MET A 140 -6.19 2.09 -4.17
CA MET A 140 -5.95 0.67 -4.39
C MET A 140 -6.92 -0.14 -3.53
N ILE A 141 -7.37 -1.28 -4.04
CA ILE A 141 -8.24 -2.21 -3.33
C ILE A 141 -7.47 -3.48 -3.01
N LEU A 142 -7.56 -3.94 -1.77
CA LEU A 142 -7.09 -5.24 -1.30
C LEU A 142 -8.29 -6.18 -1.16
N SER A 143 -8.13 -7.44 -1.49
CA SER A 143 -9.16 -8.46 -1.29
C SER A 143 -9.30 -8.84 0.19
N ASP A 144 -10.35 -9.59 0.46
CA ASP A 144 -10.63 -10.28 1.71
C ASP A 144 -9.95 -11.66 1.80
N ASP A 145 -9.19 -12.07 0.78
CA ASP A 145 -8.42 -13.33 0.80
C ASP A 145 -7.48 -13.37 2.03
N PRO A 146 -7.49 -14.44 2.83
CA PRO A 146 -6.60 -14.56 4.00
C PRO A 146 -5.11 -14.46 3.67
N ARG A 147 -4.71 -14.79 2.43
CA ARG A 147 -3.32 -14.66 1.96
C ARG A 147 -2.93 -13.24 1.63
N GLN A 148 -3.90 -12.33 1.45
CA GLN A 148 -3.64 -10.95 1.05
C GLN A 148 -2.76 -10.24 2.08
N ALA A 149 -1.57 -9.80 1.65
CA ALA A 149 -0.67 -9.00 2.48
C ALA A 149 -1.34 -7.69 2.93
N ASP A 150 -1.00 -7.25 4.14
CA ASP A 150 -1.45 -5.98 4.68
C ASP A 150 -0.34 -4.91 4.62
N LEU A 151 -0.69 -3.70 5.03
CA LEU A 151 0.23 -2.56 5.11
C LEU A 151 1.23 -2.77 6.25
N SER A 152 2.39 -3.30 5.92
CA SER A 152 3.48 -3.63 6.84
C SER A 152 4.70 -2.74 6.61
N ASP A 153 5.67 -2.75 7.54
CA ASP A 153 6.94 -2.05 7.40
C ASP A 153 7.66 -2.43 6.10
N ALA A 154 7.59 -3.70 5.68
CA ALA A 154 8.16 -4.17 4.42
C ALA A 154 7.46 -3.56 3.19
N ALA A 155 6.13 -3.48 3.22
CA ALA A 155 5.34 -2.84 2.15
C ALA A 155 5.65 -1.34 2.08
N TYR A 156 5.71 -0.65 3.21
CA TYR A 156 6.08 0.77 3.25
C TYR A 156 7.47 1.03 2.69
N ARG A 157 8.46 0.24 3.11
CA ARG A 157 9.83 0.38 2.64
C ARG A 157 9.92 0.19 1.11
N THR A 158 9.32 -0.87 0.59
CA THR A 158 9.35 -1.16 -0.86
C THR A 158 8.58 -0.15 -1.68
N SER A 159 7.49 0.43 -1.12
CA SER A 159 6.69 1.44 -1.81
C SER A 159 7.38 2.79 -1.97
N GLU A 160 8.45 3.04 -1.21
CA GLU A 160 9.18 4.33 -1.19
C GLU A 160 8.25 5.56 -1.12
N GLY A 161 7.22 5.46 -0.29
CA GLY A 161 6.23 6.53 -0.10
C GLY A 161 4.99 6.39 -0.98
N GLY A 162 4.95 5.47 -1.93
CA GLY A 162 3.78 5.26 -2.81
C GLY A 162 2.50 5.00 -2.02
N LEU A 163 2.58 4.20 -0.96
CA LEU A 163 1.44 3.93 -0.08
C LEU A 163 0.89 5.18 0.62
N GLU A 164 1.71 6.18 0.91
CA GLU A 164 1.23 7.43 1.53
C GLU A 164 0.45 8.32 0.55
N HIS A 165 0.67 8.15 -0.76
CA HIS A 165 0.00 8.93 -1.80
C HIS A 165 -1.33 8.33 -2.27
N MET A 166 -1.73 7.16 -1.78
CA MET A 166 -2.95 6.46 -2.19
C MET A 166 -3.88 6.18 -1.02
N ALA A 167 -5.19 6.20 -1.27
CA ALA A 167 -6.16 5.59 -0.38
C ALA A 167 -6.15 4.07 -0.59
N VAL A 168 -5.98 3.30 0.48
CA VAL A 168 -6.00 1.83 0.42
C VAL A 168 -7.25 1.34 1.11
N PHE A 169 -8.07 0.61 0.39
CA PHE A 169 -9.31 0.02 0.88
C PHE A 169 -9.22 -1.51 0.90
N ARG A 170 -9.93 -2.13 1.82
CA ARG A 170 -10.14 -3.58 1.85
C ARG A 170 -11.59 -3.88 1.53
N ALA A 171 -11.81 -4.76 0.55
CA ALA A 171 -13.12 -5.30 0.25
C ALA A 171 -13.55 -6.26 1.38
N GLU A 172 -14.82 -6.28 1.74
CA GLU A 172 -15.41 -7.33 2.59
C GLU A 172 -15.65 -8.62 1.81
N HIS A 173 -16.01 -8.46 0.51
CA HIS A 173 -16.18 -9.55 -0.43
C HIS A 173 -15.87 -9.02 -1.83
N LEU A 174 -14.67 -9.34 -2.33
CA LEU A 174 -14.14 -8.76 -3.56
C LEU A 174 -15.04 -9.01 -4.79
N PRO A 175 -15.56 -10.23 -5.06
CA PRO A 175 -16.45 -10.46 -6.20
C PRO A 175 -17.70 -9.57 -6.20
N SER A 176 -18.30 -9.35 -5.03
CA SER A 176 -19.49 -8.48 -4.91
C SER A 176 -19.15 -7.02 -5.17
N LEU A 177 -17.99 -6.57 -4.73
CA LEU A 177 -17.50 -5.21 -5.01
C LEU A 177 -17.25 -5.03 -6.51
N LEU A 178 -16.59 -5.96 -7.18
CA LEU A 178 -16.29 -5.88 -8.62
C LEU A 178 -17.57 -5.79 -9.46
N ARG A 179 -18.61 -6.57 -9.14
CA ARG A 179 -19.91 -6.46 -9.82
C ARG A 179 -20.55 -5.08 -9.67
N ARG A 180 -20.38 -4.43 -8.50
CA ARG A 180 -20.88 -3.05 -8.29
C ARG A 180 -20.07 -2.02 -9.06
N LEU A 181 -18.77 -2.27 -9.28
CA LEU A 181 -17.88 -1.37 -10.00
C LEU A 181 -18.01 -1.51 -11.52
N SER A 182 -18.50 -2.64 -12.06
CA SER A 182 -18.56 -2.95 -13.50
C SER A 182 -19.35 -1.93 -14.33
N GLY A 183 -20.33 -1.24 -13.73
CA GLY A 183 -21.06 -0.15 -14.40
C GLY A 183 -20.20 1.08 -14.70
N GLN A 184 -19.17 1.34 -13.90
CA GLN A 184 -18.36 2.57 -13.91
C GLN A 184 -16.91 2.30 -14.34
N PHE A 185 -16.41 1.09 -14.15
CA PHE A 185 -15.10 0.63 -14.57
C PHE A 185 -15.22 -0.49 -15.59
N LEU A 186 -14.22 -0.62 -16.45
CA LEU A 186 -13.97 -1.87 -17.17
C LEU A 186 -13.16 -2.78 -16.22
N VAL A 187 -13.83 -3.77 -15.62
CA VAL A 187 -13.16 -4.72 -14.71
C VAL A 187 -12.34 -5.70 -15.53
N THR A 188 -11.02 -5.62 -15.39
CA THR A 188 -10.07 -6.31 -16.27
C THR A 188 -9.07 -7.12 -15.44
N ALA A 189 -9.00 -8.43 -15.68
CA ALA A 189 -8.00 -9.29 -15.02
C ALA A 189 -6.70 -9.33 -15.82
N ALA A 190 -5.57 -9.18 -15.11
CA ALA A 190 -4.26 -9.53 -15.64
C ALA A 190 -4.04 -11.04 -15.47
N VAL A 191 -3.81 -11.73 -16.58
CA VAL A 191 -3.60 -13.20 -16.63
C VAL A 191 -2.32 -13.52 -17.39
N ALA A 192 -1.65 -14.62 -17.02
CA ALA A 192 -0.40 -15.04 -17.67
C ALA A 192 -0.62 -15.42 -19.13
N ALA A 193 -1.75 -16.05 -19.45
CA ALA A 193 -2.10 -16.50 -20.80
C ALA A 193 -3.60 -16.35 -21.09
N GLY A 194 -3.97 -16.36 -22.38
CA GLY A 194 -5.38 -16.37 -22.82
C GLY A 194 -6.12 -15.03 -22.70
N GLY A 195 -5.41 -13.94 -22.39
CA GLY A 195 -5.94 -12.58 -22.46
C GLY A 195 -5.62 -11.90 -23.77
N GLN A 196 -6.31 -10.80 -24.06
CA GLN A 196 -5.98 -9.92 -25.18
C GLN A 196 -4.83 -8.95 -24.80
N PRO A 197 -4.12 -8.39 -25.77
CA PRO A 197 -3.09 -7.40 -25.48
C PRO A 197 -3.73 -6.11 -24.90
N PRO A 198 -3.02 -5.39 -24.00
CA PRO A 198 -3.60 -4.22 -23.30
C PRO A 198 -4.14 -3.13 -24.22
N HIS A 199 -3.53 -2.92 -25.39
CA HIS A 199 -3.97 -1.92 -26.37
C HIS A 199 -5.29 -2.26 -27.09
N ALA A 200 -5.75 -3.52 -27.02
CA ALA A 200 -7.01 -3.96 -27.60
C ALA A 200 -8.22 -3.71 -26.69
N LEU A 201 -8.00 -3.26 -25.45
CA LEU A 201 -9.10 -2.92 -24.55
C LEU A 201 -9.92 -1.74 -25.09
N PRO A 202 -11.26 -1.76 -24.91
CA PRO A 202 -12.11 -0.63 -25.26
C PRO A 202 -11.71 0.59 -24.41
N ARG A 203 -11.72 1.76 -25.05
CA ARG A 203 -11.45 3.05 -24.40
C ARG A 203 -12.77 3.68 -23.92
N GLY A 204 -12.68 4.59 -22.95
CA GLY A 204 -13.82 5.41 -22.52
C GLY A 204 -14.26 5.18 -21.06
N LYS A 205 -13.91 4.06 -20.45
CA LYS A 205 -14.09 3.82 -19.01
C LYS A 205 -12.74 3.70 -18.30
N PRO A 206 -12.61 4.13 -17.04
CA PRO A 206 -11.47 3.78 -16.23
C PRO A 206 -11.41 2.26 -16.04
N ILE A 207 -10.21 1.73 -15.79
CA ILE A 207 -9.97 0.30 -15.69
C ILE A 207 -9.78 -0.07 -14.22
N ALA A 208 -10.54 -1.05 -13.73
CA ALA A 208 -10.24 -1.74 -12.49
C ALA A 208 -9.34 -2.94 -12.84
N LEU A 209 -8.04 -2.78 -12.63
CA LEU A 209 -7.02 -3.77 -12.99
C LEU A 209 -6.85 -4.78 -11.84
N VAL A 210 -7.39 -5.97 -12.04
CA VAL A 210 -7.28 -7.06 -11.08
C VAL A 210 -5.96 -7.80 -11.28
N LEU A 211 -5.18 -7.86 -10.19
CA LEU A 211 -3.88 -8.51 -10.09
C LEU A 211 -4.02 -9.67 -9.10
N GLY A 212 -3.78 -10.87 -9.56
CA GLY A 212 -3.95 -12.08 -8.76
C GLY A 212 -2.68 -12.52 -8.02
N ASN A 213 -2.84 -13.52 -7.19
CA ASN A 213 -1.76 -14.20 -6.48
C ASN A 213 -0.65 -14.64 -7.45
N GLU A 214 0.60 -14.63 -6.98
CA GLU A 214 1.79 -14.89 -7.79
C GLU A 214 1.84 -16.32 -8.38
N GLU A 215 1.23 -17.29 -7.70
CA GLU A 215 1.23 -18.69 -8.11
C GLU A 215 -0.07 -19.08 -8.83
N SER A 216 -1.21 -18.66 -8.28
CA SER A 216 -2.54 -19.12 -8.75
C SER A 216 -3.25 -18.12 -9.66
N GLY A 217 -2.73 -16.88 -9.80
CA GLY A 217 -3.45 -15.81 -10.48
C GLY A 217 -4.67 -15.32 -9.68
N PRO A 218 -5.58 -14.58 -10.32
CA PRO A 218 -6.85 -14.19 -9.71
C PRO A 218 -7.73 -15.41 -9.43
N SER A 219 -8.50 -15.38 -8.34
CA SER A 219 -9.41 -16.46 -7.98
C SER A 219 -10.49 -16.68 -9.04
N PRO A 220 -11.01 -17.92 -9.19
CA PRO A 220 -12.06 -18.22 -10.18
C PRO A 220 -13.30 -17.33 -10.03
N GLU A 221 -13.70 -17.04 -8.79
CA GLU A 221 -14.85 -16.19 -8.48
C GLU A 221 -14.62 -14.73 -8.90
N VAL A 222 -13.39 -14.22 -8.71
CA VAL A 222 -12.99 -12.90 -9.16
C VAL A 222 -12.89 -12.84 -10.68
N LEU A 223 -12.32 -13.86 -11.33
CA LEU A 223 -12.25 -13.96 -12.79
C LEU A 223 -13.63 -13.97 -13.45
N ALA A 224 -14.62 -14.58 -12.81
CA ALA A 224 -16.02 -14.60 -13.29
C ALA A 224 -16.69 -13.22 -13.22
N CYS A 225 -16.13 -12.27 -12.46
CA CYS A 225 -16.60 -10.89 -12.37
C CYS A 225 -15.87 -9.93 -13.33
N CYS A 226 -14.83 -10.41 -14.03
CA CYS A 226 -14.06 -9.58 -14.96
C CYS A 226 -14.67 -9.59 -16.36
N GLU A 227 -14.86 -8.40 -16.92
CA GLU A 227 -15.40 -8.19 -18.27
C GLU A 227 -14.35 -8.44 -19.37
N ALA A 228 -13.06 -8.28 -19.00
CA ALA A 228 -11.94 -8.49 -19.91
C ALA A 228 -10.77 -9.20 -19.21
N ARG A 229 -9.93 -9.84 -20.01
CA ARG A 229 -8.65 -10.41 -19.58
C ARG A 229 -7.56 -9.87 -20.47
N ILE A 230 -6.43 -9.48 -19.85
CA ILE A 230 -5.25 -8.99 -20.57
C ILE A 230 -4.03 -9.82 -20.24
N THR A 231 -3.18 -10.01 -21.24
CA THR A 231 -1.91 -10.74 -21.14
C THR A 231 -0.80 -9.89 -21.74
N LEU A 232 0.35 -9.87 -21.08
CA LEU A 232 1.58 -9.31 -21.66
C LEU A 232 2.25 -10.38 -22.51
N ALA A 233 2.41 -10.11 -23.79
CA ALA A 233 3.16 -11.00 -24.67
C ALA A 233 4.64 -11.02 -24.29
N GLY A 234 5.16 -12.22 -24.04
CA GLY A 234 6.57 -12.48 -23.77
C GLY A 234 7.22 -13.34 -24.86
N SER A 235 8.51 -13.61 -24.73
CA SER A 235 9.27 -14.49 -25.65
C SER A 235 8.95 -15.99 -25.49
N GLY A 236 8.28 -16.38 -24.39
CA GLY A 236 8.03 -17.77 -24.03
C GLY A 236 9.18 -18.45 -23.26
N LEU A 237 10.29 -17.74 -23.01
CA LEU A 237 11.44 -18.27 -22.25
C LEU A 237 11.16 -18.40 -20.74
N VAL A 238 10.22 -17.59 -20.24
CA VAL A 238 9.69 -17.64 -18.89
C VAL A 238 8.18 -17.57 -18.95
N GLU A 239 7.49 -18.21 -18.01
CA GLU A 239 6.03 -18.32 -18.00
C GLU A 239 5.34 -16.98 -17.74
N SER A 240 5.87 -16.20 -16.79
CA SER A 240 5.27 -14.93 -16.37
C SER A 240 6.32 -13.97 -15.81
N LEU A 241 5.95 -12.70 -15.70
CA LEU A 241 6.68 -11.68 -14.94
C LEU A 241 6.26 -11.71 -13.48
N ASN A 242 7.17 -11.26 -12.60
CA ASN A 242 6.76 -10.89 -11.24
C ASN A 242 5.57 -9.93 -11.29
N VAL A 243 4.58 -10.11 -10.41
CA VAL A 243 3.32 -9.36 -10.45
C VAL A 243 3.51 -7.84 -10.37
N ALA A 244 4.50 -7.36 -9.62
CA ALA A 244 4.79 -5.92 -9.54
C ALA A 244 5.40 -5.38 -10.84
N ALA A 245 6.28 -6.14 -11.48
CA ALA A 245 6.81 -5.80 -12.79
C ALA A 245 5.72 -5.80 -13.86
N ALA A 246 4.88 -6.85 -13.89
CA ALA A 246 3.73 -6.92 -14.79
C ALA A 246 2.79 -5.72 -14.57
N THR A 247 2.52 -5.37 -13.31
CA THR A 247 1.68 -4.20 -12.97
C THR A 247 2.25 -2.92 -13.56
N ALA A 248 3.55 -2.66 -13.42
CA ALA A 248 4.17 -1.44 -13.93
C ALA A 248 4.03 -1.34 -15.45
N VAL A 249 4.28 -2.43 -16.19
CA VAL A 249 4.13 -2.50 -17.65
C VAL A 249 2.67 -2.30 -18.07
N LEU A 250 1.74 -2.97 -17.39
CA LEU A 250 0.30 -2.84 -17.65
C LEU A 250 -0.20 -1.43 -17.38
N MET A 251 0.18 -0.82 -16.25
CA MET A 251 -0.18 0.57 -15.92
C MET A 251 0.32 1.53 -16.99
N HIS A 252 1.55 1.37 -17.46
CA HIS A 252 2.10 2.17 -18.56
C HIS A 252 1.28 2.00 -19.84
N ALA A 253 1.01 0.75 -20.25
CA ALA A 253 0.26 0.44 -21.47
C ALA A 253 -1.21 0.94 -21.44
N LEU A 254 -1.85 0.88 -20.28
CA LEU A 254 -3.27 1.23 -20.10
C LEU A 254 -3.51 2.73 -19.96
N MET A 255 -2.52 3.49 -19.50
CA MET A 255 -2.68 4.94 -19.34
C MET A 255 -2.59 5.70 -20.66
N GLY A 256 -2.02 5.10 -21.71
CA GLY A 256 -1.80 5.74 -23.00
C GLY A 256 -0.82 6.94 -22.92
N PRO A 257 -0.36 7.48 -24.05
CA PRO A 257 0.36 8.74 -24.03
C PRO A 257 -0.56 9.83 -23.50
N LYS A 258 -0.11 10.57 -22.49
CA LYS A 258 -0.76 11.82 -22.11
C LYS A 258 -0.61 12.74 -23.31
N ALA A 259 -1.73 13.11 -23.93
CA ALA A 259 -1.77 14.15 -24.93
C ALA A 259 -1.24 15.49 -24.36
#